data_04cf63b2a470ca929a0c44c6dc163b30
#
_entry.id   04cf63b2a470ca929a0c44c6dc163b30
#
_cell.length_a   1.000
_cell.length_b   1.000
_cell.length_c   1.000
_cell.angle_alpha   90.00
_cell.angle_beta   90.00
_cell.angle_gamma   90.00
#
_symmetry.space_group_name_H-M   'P 1'
#
loop_
_entity.id
_entity.type
_entity.pdbx_description
1 polymer ?
#
loop_
_entity_poly.entity_id
_entity_poly.type
_entity_poly.pdbx_seq_one_letter_code
_entity_poly.pdbx_strand_id
1 'polypeptide(L)'
;MLIESLAEQEWWRLTPDTYWNHCTNGWWRRYSASVKLARYLQSDVMVPDGRGLVAMPPRHTKSTTTAAAVAHYLDNNPTHRVAWVSYSREVAQRWGGYVRDHFDQCDDAWQCVHPRYAAVYD
;
A
#
# COMPACT_ATOMS: atom_id res chain seq x y z
N MET A 1 -27.89 -1.02 -5.39
CA MET A 1 -28.05 0.43 -5.63
C MET A 1 -27.00 1.24 -4.88
N LEU A 2 -26.94 1.22 -3.57
CA LEU A 2 -25.88 1.92 -2.83
C LEU A 2 -24.48 1.32 -3.08
N ILE A 3 -24.37 0.01 -3.21
CA ILE A 3 -23.11 -0.69 -3.46
C ILE A 3 -22.61 -0.41 -4.89
N GLU A 4 -23.50 -0.36 -5.87
CA GLU A 4 -23.12 -0.02 -7.25
C GLU A 4 -22.71 1.45 -7.38
N SER A 5 -23.38 2.35 -6.69
CA SER A 5 -23.03 3.77 -6.65
C SER A 5 -21.68 4.02 -5.98
N LEU A 6 -21.37 3.28 -4.91
CA LEU A 6 -20.06 3.35 -4.25
C LEU A 6 -18.96 2.74 -5.12
N ALA A 7 -19.24 1.64 -5.80
CA ALA A 7 -18.30 1.02 -6.72
C ALA A 7 -17.97 1.92 -7.92
N GLU A 8 -18.96 2.66 -8.44
CA GLU A 8 -18.74 3.63 -9.51
C GLU A 8 -17.91 4.83 -9.07
N GLN A 9 -18.12 5.30 -7.84
CA GLN A 9 -17.43 6.48 -7.31
C GLN A 9 -16.04 6.18 -6.75
N GLU A 10 -15.81 4.97 -6.25
CA GLU A 10 -14.60 4.60 -5.54
C GLU A 10 -13.95 3.32 -6.06
N TRP A 11 -14.10 3.04 -7.35
CA TRP A 11 -13.50 1.87 -7.99
C TRP A 11 -11.99 1.80 -7.80
N TRP A 12 -11.34 2.94 -7.64
CA TRP A 12 -9.90 3.04 -7.44
C TRP A 12 -9.45 2.42 -6.11
N ARG A 13 -10.36 2.19 -5.16
CA ARG A 13 -10.06 1.53 -3.88
C ARG A 13 -9.94 0.01 -3.98
N LEU A 14 -10.32 -0.58 -5.10
CA LEU A 14 -10.40 -2.04 -5.23
C LEU A 14 -9.02 -2.73 -5.27
N THR A 15 -8.02 -2.07 -5.85
CA THR A 15 -6.68 -2.63 -5.98
C THR A 15 -5.62 -1.63 -5.52
N PRO A 16 -4.45 -2.12 -5.04
CA PRO A 16 -3.40 -1.20 -4.55
C PRO A 16 -2.86 -0.27 -5.62
N ASP A 17 -2.79 -0.71 -6.87
CA ASP A 17 -2.29 0.09 -7.97
C ASP A 17 -3.21 1.27 -8.32
N THR A 18 -4.50 1.02 -8.40
CA THR A 18 -5.47 2.09 -8.64
C THR A 18 -5.60 3.03 -7.45
N TYR A 19 -5.56 2.48 -6.25
CA TYR A 19 -5.58 3.25 -5.01
C TYR A 19 -4.40 4.23 -4.93
N TRP A 20 -3.19 3.75 -5.16
CA TRP A 20 -1.99 4.58 -5.05
C TRP A 20 -1.90 5.62 -6.15
N ASN A 21 -2.29 5.25 -7.38
CA ASN A 21 -2.38 6.21 -8.48
C ASN A 21 -3.33 7.35 -8.14
N HIS A 22 -4.50 7.05 -7.60
CA HIS A 22 -5.49 8.07 -7.19
C HIS A 22 -4.95 8.94 -6.05
N CYS A 23 -4.45 8.35 -4.98
CA CYS A 23 -3.99 9.07 -3.79
C CYS A 23 -2.77 9.96 -4.06
N THR A 24 -1.97 9.63 -5.07
CA THR A 24 -0.83 10.45 -5.49
C THR A 24 -1.17 11.42 -6.64
N ASN A 25 -2.46 11.59 -6.97
CA ASN A 25 -2.94 12.43 -8.06
C ASN A 25 -2.26 12.11 -9.40
N GLY A 26 -2.04 10.81 -9.67
CA GLY A 26 -1.43 10.34 -10.90
C GLY A 26 0.09 10.43 -10.93
N TRP A 27 0.73 10.94 -9.87
CA TRP A 27 2.18 10.99 -9.81
C TRP A 27 2.82 9.61 -9.91
N TRP A 28 2.28 8.63 -9.16
CA TRP A 28 2.69 7.24 -9.28
C TRP A 28 1.94 6.59 -10.44
N ARG A 29 2.68 6.22 -11.47
CA ARG A 29 2.11 5.66 -12.70
C ARG A 29 1.97 4.15 -12.62
N ARG A 30 0.90 3.65 -13.24
CA ARG A 30 0.57 2.24 -13.31
C ARG A 30 1.32 1.54 -14.44
N TYR A 31 2.60 1.28 -14.24
CA TYR A 31 3.36 0.46 -15.18
C TYR A 31 2.97 -1.01 -15.06
N SER A 32 3.09 -1.76 -16.16
CA SER A 32 2.68 -3.17 -16.22
C SER A 32 3.30 -4.02 -15.09
N ALA A 33 4.59 -3.89 -14.86
CA ALA A 33 5.28 -4.63 -13.79
C ALA A 33 4.77 -4.25 -12.40
N SER A 34 4.53 -2.96 -12.17
CA SER A 34 4.04 -2.46 -10.89
C SER A 34 2.60 -2.92 -10.62
N VAL A 35 1.76 -2.92 -11.63
CA VAL A 35 0.38 -3.41 -11.51
C VAL A 35 0.36 -4.91 -11.20
N LYS A 36 1.19 -5.69 -11.87
CA LYS A 36 1.30 -7.13 -11.60
C LYS A 36 1.77 -7.41 -10.18
N LEU A 37 2.78 -6.68 -9.71
CA LEU A 37 3.27 -6.81 -8.34
C LEU A 37 2.20 -6.44 -7.33
N ALA A 38 1.53 -5.30 -7.51
CA ALA A 38 0.49 -4.84 -6.59
C ALA A 38 -0.65 -5.85 -6.47
N ARG A 39 -1.11 -6.38 -7.57
CA ARG A 39 -2.20 -7.37 -7.59
C ARG A 39 -1.77 -8.72 -7.04
N TYR A 40 -0.54 -9.13 -7.29
CA TYR A 40 0.02 -10.34 -6.68
C TYR A 40 0.10 -10.21 -5.16
N LEU A 41 0.57 -9.09 -4.64
CA LEU A 41 0.62 -8.84 -3.20
C LEU A 41 -0.77 -8.89 -2.58
N GLN A 42 -1.76 -8.30 -3.24
CA GLN A 42 -3.13 -8.29 -2.75
C GLN A 42 -3.77 -9.67 -2.74
N SER A 43 -3.61 -10.44 -3.81
CA SER A 43 -4.34 -11.69 -4.00
C SER A 43 -3.67 -12.90 -3.36
N ASP A 44 -2.34 -12.91 -3.30
CA ASP A 44 -1.59 -14.12 -2.92
C ASP A 44 -0.79 -13.97 -1.63
N VAL A 45 -0.43 -12.75 -1.25
CA VAL A 45 0.43 -12.50 -0.09
C VAL A 45 -0.35 -11.93 1.08
N MET A 46 -1.14 -10.89 0.86
CA MET A 46 -1.91 -10.20 1.91
C MET A 46 -3.27 -10.85 2.15
N VAL A 47 -3.28 -12.16 2.24
CA VAL A 47 -4.45 -12.99 2.53
C VAL A 47 -4.10 -13.94 3.68
N PRO A 48 -5.09 -14.54 4.36
CA PRO A 48 -4.79 -15.51 5.43
C PRO A 48 -3.86 -16.61 4.93
N ASP A 49 -2.78 -16.86 5.69
CA ASP A 49 -1.73 -17.82 5.36
C ASP A 49 -1.00 -17.54 4.02
N GLY A 50 -1.14 -16.33 3.49
CA GLY A 50 -0.49 -15.93 2.26
C GLY A 50 1.02 -15.79 2.41
N ARG A 51 1.75 -16.26 1.40
CA ARG A 51 3.20 -16.13 1.30
C ARG A 51 3.59 -15.84 -0.13
N GLY A 52 4.67 -15.11 -0.30
CA GLY A 52 5.14 -14.80 -1.63
C GLY A 52 6.62 -14.46 -1.66
N LEU A 53 7.21 -14.68 -2.81
CA LEU A 53 8.57 -14.28 -3.12
C LEU A 53 8.55 -13.47 -4.41
N VAL A 54 9.19 -12.30 -4.36
CA VAL A 54 9.25 -11.40 -5.50
C VAL A 54 10.70 -11.11 -5.86
N ALA A 55 11.05 -11.36 -7.11
CA ALA A 55 12.34 -10.99 -7.67
C ALA A 55 12.09 -10.08 -8.87
N MET A 56 12.58 -8.86 -8.80
CA MET A 56 12.44 -7.86 -9.85
C MET A 56 13.76 -7.11 -10.03
N PRO A 57 14.08 -6.66 -11.25
CA PRO A 57 15.25 -5.82 -11.46
C PRO A 57 15.18 -4.53 -10.63
N PRO A 58 16.34 -3.94 -10.27
CA PRO A 58 16.38 -2.64 -9.62
C PRO A 58 15.67 -1.56 -10.46
N ARG A 59 15.15 -0.54 -9.81
CA ARG A 59 14.48 0.62 -10.44
C ARG A 59 13.14 0.29 -11.11
N HIS A 60 12.49 -0.81 -10.75
CA HIS A 60 11.15 -1.16 -11.21
C HIS A 60 10.06 -0.82 -10.17
N THR A 61 10.30 0.17 -9.34
CA THR A 61 9.37 0.66 -8.31
C THR A 61 8.90 -0.41 -7.32
N LYS A 62 9.71 -1.44 -7.11
CA LYS A 62 9.35 -2.59 -6.26
C LYS A 62 9.00 -2.18 -4.83
N SER A 63 9.85 -1.38 -4.19
CA SER A 63 9.63 -0.93 -2.82
C SER A 63 8.45 0.05 -2.72
N THR A 64 8.33 0.97 -3.67
CA THR A 64 7.20 1.91 -3.72
C THR A 64 5.88 1.18 -3.92
N THR A 65 5.84 0.19 -4.80
CA THR A 65 4.65 -0.63 -5.03
C THR A 65 4.29 -1.45 -3.80
N THR A 66 5.28 -2.00 -3.11
CA THR A 66 5.05 -2.72 -1.85
C THR A 66 4.51 -1.79 -0.77
N ALA A 67 5.04 -0.58 -0.68
CA ALA A 67 4.50 0.44 0.24
C ALA A 67 3.06 0.82 -0.12
N ALA A 68 2.75 0.94 -1.39
CA ALA A 68 1.38 1.19 -1.86
C ALA A 68 0.43 0.05 -1.44
N ALA A 69 0.87 -1.19 -1.58
CA ALA A 69 0.08 -2.35 -1.17
C ALA A 69 -0.13 -2.39 0.35
N VAL A 70 0.88 -2.05 1.12
CA VAL A 70 0.78 -1.95 2.59
C VAL A 70 -0.20 -0.86 2.99
N ALA A 71 -0.12 0.32 2.38
CA ALA A 71 -1.03 1.42 2.67
C ALA A 71 -2.49 1.05 2.33
N HIS A 72 -2.71 0.44 1.18
CA HIS A 72 -4.02 -0.04 0.78
C HIS A 72 -4.57 -1.09 1.75
N TYR A 73 -3.73 -2.03 2.16
CA TYR A 73 -4.11 -3.06 3.13
C TYR A 73 -4.49 -2.45 4.49
N LEU A 74 -3.69 -1.51 5.00
CA LEU A 74 -3.96 -0.87 6.29
C LEU A 74 -5.18 0.03 6.25
N ASP A 75 -5.45 0.69 5.14
CA ASP A 75 -6.65 1.49 4.96
C ASP A 75 -7.92 0.61 5.03
N ASN A 76 -7.86 -0.59 4.47
CA ASN A 76 -8.96 -1.54 4.52
C ASN A 76 -9.01 -2.36 5.83
N ASN A 77 -7.91 -2.46 6.55
CA ASN A 77 -7.78 -3.26 7.78
C ASN A 77 -7.06 -2.45 8.88
N PRO A 78 -7.69 -1.40 9.41
CA PRO A 78 -7.00 -0.44 10.30
C PRO A 78 -6.56 -1.02 11.65
N THR A 79 -7.09 -2.16 12.05
CA THR A 79 -6.68 -2.84 13.28
C THR A 79 -5.53 -3.81 13.10
N HIS A 80 -5.17 -4.11 11.87
CA HIS A 80 -4.07 -5.02 11.57
C HIS A 80 -2.72 -4.34 11.69
N ARG A 81 -1.69 -5.14 11.83
CA ARG A 81 -0.31 -4.65 11.95
C ARG A 81 0.54 -5.23 10.84
N VAL A 82 1.43 -4.41 10.31
CA VAL A 82 2.37 -4.81 9.26
C VAL A 82 3.78 -4.52 9.76
N ALA A 83 4.67 -5.52 9.64
CA ALA A 83 6.08 -5.35 9.94
C ALA A 83 6.85 -5.24 8.62
N TRP A 84 7.63 -4.17 8.50
CA TRP A 84 8.55 -3.97 7.39
C TRP A 84 9.96 -4.24 7.87
N VAL A 85 10.57 -5.30 7.34
CA VAL A 85 11.92 -5.71 7.71
C VAL A 85 12.87 -5.45 6.55
N SER A 86 14.00 -4.85 6.82
CA SER A 86 15.00 -4.51 5.82
C SER A 86 16.41 -4.78 6.34
N TYR A 87 17.39 -4.71 5.46
CA TYR A 87 18.78 -4.91 5.81
C TYR A 87 19.36 -3.81 6.73
N SER A 88 18.70 -2.66 6.79
CA SER A 88 19.10 -1.59 7.70
C SER A 88 17.89 -0.94 8.35
N ARG A 89 18.11 -0.43 9.56
CA ARG A 89 17.11 0.32 10.31
C ARG A 89 16.67 1.56 9.54
N GLU A 90 17.61 2.27 8.93
CA GLU A 90 17.31 3.51 8.20
C GLU A 90 16.37 3.29 7.03
N VAL A 91 16.56 2.21 6.28
CA VAL A 91 15.70 1.85 5.16
C VAL A 91 14.30 1.47 5.66
N ALA A 92 14.20 0.68 6.72
CA ALA A 92 12.92 0.30 7.32
C ALA A 92 12.17 1.54 7.83
N GLN A 93 12.86 2.47 8.49
CA GLN A 93 12.27 3.73 8.96
C GLN A 93 11.78 4.59 7.81
N ARG A 94 12.53 4.65 6.72
CA ARG A 94 12.14 5.42 5.53
C ARG A 94 10.81 4.93 4.96
N TRP A 95 10.66 3.64 4.80
CA TRP A 95 9.42 3.08 4.25
C TRP A 95 8.25 3.15 5.23
N GLY A 96 8.49 2.96 6.51
CA GLY A 96 7.47 3.19 7.53
C GLY A 96 6.99 4.63 7.55
N GLY A 97 7.91 5.58 7.47
CA GLY A 97 7.59 7.01 7.35
C GLY A 97 6.83 7.34 6.08
N TYR A 98 7.19 6.72 4.97
CA TYR A 98 6.51 6.91 3.68
C TYR A 98 5.04 6.49 3.75
N VAL A 99 4.74 5.36 4.35
CA VAL A 99 3.36 4.90 4.54
C VAL A 99 2.60 5.80 5.51
N ARG A 100 3.22 6.20 6.60
CA ARG A 100 2.63 7.13 7.56
C ARG A 100 2.26 8.46 6.91
N ASP A 101 3.18 9.03 6.15
CA ASP A 101 2.99 10.33 5.50
C ASP A 101 1.86 10.28 4.47
N HIS A 102 1.68 9.15 3.80
CA HIS A 102 0.54 8.95 2.92
C HIS A 102 -0.78 9.19 3.66
N PHE A 103 -0.96 8.59 4.81
CA PHE A 103 -2.19 8.74 5.58
C PHE A 103 -2.38 10.16 6.12
N ASP A 104 -1.29 10.84 6.46
CA ASP A 104 -1.36 12.22 6.94
C ASP A 104 -1.71 13.21 5.82
N GLN A 105 -1.40 12.88 4.58
CA GLN A 105 -1.54 13.79 3.43
C GLN A 105 -2.69 13.45 2.49
N CYS A 106 -3.19 12.22 2.52
CA CYS A 106 -4.25 11.79 1.63
C CYS A 106 -5.62 11.93 2.29
N ASP A 107 -6.37 12.93 1.87
CA ASP A 107 -7.72 13.20 2.39
C ASP A 107 -8.72 12.09 2.04
N ASP A 108 -8.43 11.33 0.99
CA ASP A 108 -9.29 10.23 0.52
C ASP A 108 -9.04 8.91 1.25
N ALA A 109 -8.06 8.83 2.13
CA ALA A 109 -7.88 7.65 2.97
C ALA A 109 -9.03 7.53 3.97
N TRP A 110 -9.67 6.38 4.00
CA TRP A 110 -10.86 6.18 4.84
C TRP A 110 -10.55 6.21 6.33
N GLN A 111 -9.35 5.80 6.70
CA GLN A 111 -8.96 5.71 8.08
C GLN A 111 -7.98 6.82 8.42
N CYS A 112 -8.44 7.74 9.24
CA CYS A 112 -7.53 8.68 9.87
C CYS A 112 -6.55 7.89 10.73
N VAL A 113 -5.31 8.00 10.38
CA VAL A 113 -4.28 7.16 10.91
C VAL A 113 -3.99 7.46 12.35
N HIS A 114 -3.96 6.42 13.09
CA HIS A 114 -3.29 6.44 14.37
C HIS A 114 -1.77 6.49 14.16
N PRO A 115 -1.08 7.34 14.92
CA PRO A 115 0.38 7.41 14.90
C PRO A 115 1.09 6.05 15.11
N ARG A 116 0.35 5.07 15.57
CA ARG A 116 0.83 3.70 15.81
C ARG A 116 1.32 2.98 14.56
N TYR A 117 0.84 3.36 13.38
CA TYR A 117 1.27 2.70 12.14
C TYR A 117 2.70 3.04 11.74
N ALA A 118 3.26 4.05 12.35
CA ALA A 118 4.62 4.47 12.09
C ALA A 118 5.58 4.23 13.26
N ALA A 119 5.17 3.45 14.23
CA ALA A 119 6.07 3.11 15.32
C ALA A 119 7.22 2.27 14.78
N VAL A 120 8.40 2.82 14.86
CA VAL A 120 9.63 2.08 14.59
C VAL A 120 10.06 1.44 15.89
N TYR A 121 10.07 0.14 15.91
CA TYR A 121 10.59 -0.59 17.05
C TYR A 121 12.11 -0.71 16.91
N ASP A 122 12.78 -0.22 17.90
CA ASP A 122 14.22 -0.39 18.06
C ASP A 122 14.53 -1.81 18.52
#